data_7ea4d7d6946f47e748346a6d6a93f04c
#
_entry.id   7ea4d7d6946f47e748346a6d6a93f04c
#
_cell.length_a   1.000
_cell.length_b   1.000
_cell.length_c   1.000
_cell.angle_alpha   90.00
_cell.angle_beta   90.00
_cell.angle_gamma   90.00
#
_symmetry.space_group_name_H-M   'P 1'
#
loop_
_entity.id
_entity.type
_entity.pdbx_description
1 polymer ?
#
loop_
_entity_poly.entity_id
_entity_poly.type
_entity_poly.pdbx_seq_one_letter_code
_entity_poly.pdbx_strand_id
1 'polypeptide(L)'
;MFLAIAGSQFNVFAQVVDPTPAKELKAGRSEIVALAIAPKGDRVLAGSDKGAELIDLESGKKVHAFPFEEDGSTAVYHVGFNENGEYALLIGHTGKRQVWDVKSGKQEKVLTPHGWIPDPRQVKAMGFDMKNSAFDRFYQQSEIQHNGITIRAVKDGAIEFVNGEGEVVQKLEYPTNKDQHHRAPLLIHEDHLITGTDDGRILFYKLQ
;
A
#
# COMPACT_ATOMS: atom_id res chain seq x y z
N MET A 1 -36.72 -41.59 25.74
CA MET A 1 -35.46 -40.90 25.96
C MET A 1 -34.89 -40.54 24.58
N PHE A 2 -35.19 -39.33 24.10
CA PHE A 2 -34.74 -38.88 22.81
C PHE A 2 -33.45 -38.08 23.00
N LEU A 3 -32.34 -38.57 22.43
CA LEU A 3 -31.07 -37.84 22.38
C LEU A 3 -31.15 -36.83 21.25
N ALA A 4 -31.22 -35.55 21.59
CA ALA A 4 -31.06 -34.48 20.62
C ALA A 4 -29.58 -34.32 20.32
N ILE A 5 -29.16 -34.71 19.12
CA ILE A 5 -27.84 -34.41 18.59
C ILE A 5 -27.88 -32.95 18.15
N ALA A 6 -27.30 -32.05 18.94
CA ALA A 6 -27.03 -30.67 18.53
C ALA A 6 -25.93 -30.69 17.43
N GLY A 7 -26.37 -30.63 16.19
CA GLY A 7 -25.48 -30.41 15.07
C GLY A 7 -24.90 -29.00 15.16
N SER A 8 -23.64 -28.86 15.52
CA SER A 8 -22.91 -27.62 15.36
C SER A 8 -22.80 -27.31 13.86
N GLN A 9 -23.57 -26.33 13.40
CA GLN A 9 -23.39 -25.78 12.07
C GLN A 9 -22.03 -25.01 12.11
N PHE A 10 -21.03 -25.63 11.60
CA PHE A 10 -19.81 -24.88 11.24
C PHE A 10 -20.20 -23.95 10.07
N ASN A 11 -20.36 -22.68 10.34
CA ASN A 11 -20.39 -21.67 9.29
C ASN A 11 -19.03 -21.72 8.59
N VAL A 12 -18.97 -22.42 7.48
CA VAL A 12 -17.83 -22.35 6.56
C VAL A 12 -17.97 -21.00 5.85
N PHE A 13 -17.38 -19.95 6.41
CA PHE A 13 -17.25 -18.70 5.71
C PHE A 13 -16.44 -18.96 4.44
N ALA A 14 -16.92 -18.47 3.30
CA ALA A 14 -16.14 -18.51 2.07
C ALA A 14 -14.82 -17.77 2.29
N GLN A 15 -13.73 -18.40 1.89
CA GLN A 15 -12.39 -17.79 1.95
C GLN A 15 -12.39 -16.53 1.08
N VAL A 16 -11.96 -15.40 1.64
CA VAL A 16 -11.94 -14.10 0.95
C VAL A 16 -10.69 -13.95 0.09
N VAL A 17 -9.55 -14.43 0.61
CA VAL A 17 -8.29 -14.46 -0.13
C VAL A 17 -7.57 -15.80 0.05
N ASP A 18 -6.76 -16.20 -0.91
CA ASP A 18 -5.80 -17.29 -0.68
C ASP A 18 -4.79 -16.83 0.38
N PRO A 19 -4.55 -17.58 1.46
CA PRO A 19 -3.60 -17.21 2.50
C PRO A 19 -2.14 -17.27 2.01
N THR A 20 -1.88 -17.92 0.88
CA THR A 20 -0.57 -17.98 0.27
C THR A 20 -0.43 -16.86 -0.76
N PRO A 21 0.60 -15.99 -0.67
CA PRO A 21 0.80 -14.97 -1.68
C PRO A 21 0.97 -15.58 -3.08
N ALA A 22 0.17 -15.14 -4.04
CA ALA A 22 0.30 -15.55 -5.45
C ALA A 22 1.55 -14.96 -6.08
N LYS A 23 2.02 -13.82 -5.57
CA LYS A 23 3.22 -13.13 -6.03
C LYS A 23 3.90 -12.41 -4.88
N GLU A 24 5.23 -12.38 -4.93
CA GLU A 24 6.07 -11.62 -4.03
C GLU A 24 7.09 -10.81 -4.84
N LEU A 25 7.25 -9.54 -4.48
CA LEU A 25 8.28 -8.66 -5.02
C LEU A 25 9.15 -8.14 -3.88
N LYS A 26 10.43 -7.92 -4.13
CA LYS A 26 11.35 -7.35 -3.15
C LYS A 26 11.68 -5.91 -3.50
N ALA A 27 11.22 -4.98 -2.67
CA ALA A 27 11.49 -3.55 -2.77
C ALA A 27 12.66 -3.08 -1.90
N GLY A 28 13.52 -3.98 -1.43
CA GLY A 28 14.64 -3.60 -0.58
C GLY A 28 14.74 -4.45 0.69
N ARG A 29 15.20 -3.84 1.78
CA ARG A 29 15.36 -4.48 3.10
C ARG A 29 14.72 -3.65 4.22
N SER A 30 14.03 -2.59 3.87
CA SER A 30 13.42 -1.66 4.81
C SER A 30 11.92 -1.84 4.83
N GLU A 31 11.31 -1.55 5.95
CA GLU A 31 9.87 -1.54 6.14
C GLU A 31 9.18 -0.73 5.03
N ILE A 32 8.19 -1.34 4.39
CA ILE A 32 7.35 -0.68 3.40
C ILE A 32 6.15 -0.09 4.13
N VAL A 33 6.03 1.22 4.10
CA VAL A 33 4.97 1.97 4.80
C VAL A 33 3.99 2.65 3.85
N ALA A 34 4.29 2.68 2.55
CA ALA A 34 3.42 3.28 1.55
C ALA A 34 3.51 2.51 0.23
N LEU A 35 2.37 2.34 -0.43
CA LEU A 35 2.27 1.67 -1.74
C LEU A 35 1.32 2.44 -2.66
N ALA A 36 1.65 2.46 -3.94
CA ALA A 36 0.75 2.89 -5.00
C ALA A 36 0.98 2.07 -6.28
N ILE A 37 -0.09 1.76 -7.00
CA ILE A 37 -0.02 1.15 -8.34
C ILE A 37 -0.11 2.27 -9.38
N ALA A 38 0.71 2.20 -10.41
CA ALA A 38 0.64 3.11 -11.54
C ALA A 38 -0.73 2.99 -12.25
N PRO A 39 -1.26 4.07 -12.85
CA PRO A 39 -2.57 4.03 -13.51
C PRO A 39 -2.69 2.99 -14.63
N LYS A 40 -1.58 2.60 -15.23
CA LYS A 40 -1.52 1.53 -16.25
C LYS A 40 -1.49 0.12 -15.68
N GLY A 41 -1.36 -0.03 -14.35
CA GLY A 41 -1.25 -1.32 -13.69
C GLY A 41 0.09 -2.04 -13.92
N ASP A 42 1.08 -1.40 -14.54
CA ASP A 42 2.36 -2.00 -14.93
C ASP A 42 3.46 -1.86 -13.87
N ARG A 43 3.28 -0.98 -12.88
CA ARG A 43 4.32 -0.64 -11.89
C ARG A 43 3.73 -0.44 -10.51
N VAL A 44 4.55 -0.71 -9.50
CA VAL A 44 4.28 -0.37 -8.11
C VAL A 44 5.35 0.58 -7.58
N LEU A 45 4.92 1.56 -6.83
CA LEU A 45 5.76 2.50 -6.10
C LEU A 45 5.68 2.16 -4.62
N ALA A 46 6.81 1.87 -4.00
CA ALA A 46 6.93 1.46 -2.61
C ALA A 46 7.74 2.49 -1.82
N GLY A 47 7.14 3.12 -0.82
CA GLY A 47 7.77 4.04 0.11
C GLY A 47 8.29 3.34 1.35
N SER A 48 9.47 3.73 1.81
CA SER A 48 10.15 3.18 2.98
C SER A 48 10.85 4.29 3.80
N ASP A 49 11.60 3.91 4.81
CA ASP A 49 12.49 4.79 5.57
C ASP A 49 13.71 5.30 4.76
N LYS A 50 13.89 4.83 3.52
CA LYS A 50 15.01 5.18 2.63
C LYS A 50 14.58 5.82 1.30
N GLY A 51 13.43 6.46 1.28
CA GLY A 51 12.85 6.99 0.06
C GLY A 51 11.84 6.03 -0.56
N ALA A 52 11.72 6.03 -1.89
CA ALA A 52 10.81 5.14 -2.58
C ALA A 52 11.49 4.40 -3.74
N GLU A 53 10.97 3.23 -4.05
CA GLU A 53 11.39 2.42 -5.19
C GLU A 53 10.23 2.21 -6.15
N LEU A 54 10.50 2.40 -7.44
CA LEU A 54 9.60 2.08 -8.53
C LEU A 54 9.99 0.71 -9.09
N ILE A 55 9.04 -0.21 -9.10
CA ILE A 55 9.25 -1.61 -9.49
C ILE A 55 8.29 -1.94 -10.62
N ASP A 56 8.81 -2.57 -11.66
CA ASP A 56 8.03 -3.12 -12.76
C ASP A 56 7.31 -4.39 -12.29
N LEU A 57 6.00 -4.44 -12.46
CA LEU A 57 5.19 -5.54 -11.94
C LEU A 57 5.38 -6.85 -12.70
N GLU A 58 5.66 -6.82 -13.99
CA GLU A 58 5.85 -8.04 -14.78
C GLU A 58 7.19 -8.71 -14.44
N SER A 59 8.28 -7.95 -14.52
CA SER A 59 9.64 -8.48 -14.30
C SER A 59 10.07 -8.55 -12.86
N GLY A 60 9.40 -7.84 -11.94
CA GLY A 60 9.80 -7.66 -10.55
C GLY A 60 11.07 -6.82 -10.38
N LYS A 61 11.55 -6.17 -11.43
CA LYS A 61 12.80 -5.40 -11.38
C LYS A 61 12.57 -3.97 -10.96
N LYS A 62 13.51 -3.45 -10.19
CA LYS A 62 13.56 -2.03 -9.86
C LYS A 62 13.85 -1.21 -11.12
N VAL A 63 12.96 -0.26 -11.41
CA VAL A 63 13.10 0.71 -12.51
C VAL A 63 13.89 1.93 -12.05
N HIS A 64 13.46 2.53 -10.93
CA HIS A 64 14.10 3.69 -10.32
C HIS A 64 14.11 3.60 -8.80
N ALA A 65 15.08 4.29 -8.18
CA ALA A 65 15.05 4.64 -6.78
C ALA A 65 14.90 6.16 -6.68
N PHE A 66 13.98 6.61 -5.84
CA PHE A 66 13.69 8.02 -5.59
C PHE A 66 14.16 8.36 -4.18
N PRO A 67 15.35 8.95 -4.02
CA PRO A 67 15.83 9.39 -2.73
C PRO A 67 14.92 10.50 -2.17
N PHE A 68 14.70 10.47 -0.87
CA PHE A 68 13.92 11.46 -0.15
C PHE A 68 14.72 11.96 1.05
N GLU A 69 14.56 13.23 1.36
CA GLU A 69 15.16 13.84 2.55
C GLU A 69 14.26 14.94 3.09
N GLU A 70 13.99 14.88 4.38
CA GLU A 70 13.22 15.85 5.12
C GLU A 70 13.78 15.97 6.53
N ASP A 71 14.39 17.11 6.88
CA ASP A 71 14.93 17.42 8.20
C ASP A 71 15.79 16.27 8.80
N GLY A 72 16.64 15.67 7.94
CA GLY A 72 17.49 14.53 8.31
C GLY A 72 16.79 13.16 8.28
N SER A 73 15.50 13.09 7.96
CA SER A 73 14.77 11.84 7.72
C SER A 73 14.69 11.53 6.23
N THR A 74 14.83 10.27 5.89
CA THR A 74 14.64 9.76 4.51
C THR A 74 13.32 9.01 4.34
N ALA A 75 12.49 8.98 5.40
CA ALA A 75 11.25 8.20 5.43
C ALA A 75 10.14 8.82 4.58
N VAL A 76 9.50 7.99 3.76
CA VAL A 76 8.37 8.35 2.90
C VAL A 76 7.12 7.67 3.42
N TYR A 77 6.15 8.46 3.88
CA TYR A 77 4.90 7.97 4.47
C TYR A 77 3.73 7.91 3.49
N HIS A 78 3.85 8.57 2.34
CA HIS A 78 2.86 8.48 1.28
C HIS A 78 3.53 8.51 -0.07
N VAL A 79 3.05 7.67 -0.98
CA VAL A 79 3.44 7.66 -2.38
C VAL A 79 2.19 7.67 -3.26
N GLY A 80 2.32 8.21 -4.46
CA GLY A 80 1.23 8.25 -5.42
C GLY A 80 1.73 8.57 -6.83
N PHE A 81 0.85 8.41 -7.78
CA PHE A 81 1.05 8.84 -9.16
C PHE A 81 0.04 9.93 -9.53
N ASN A 82 0.37 10.74 -10.51
CA ASN A 82 -0.62 11.56 -11.19
C ASN A 82 -1.50 10.69 -12.11
N GLU A 83 -2.57 11.25 -12.65
CA GLU A 83 -3.60 10.52 -13.41
C GLU A 83 -3.05 9.70 -14.60
N ASN A 84 -2.03 10.19 -15.27
CA ASN A 84 -1.43 9.52 -16.43
C ASN A 84 -0.18 8.67 -16.10
N GLY A 85 0.28 8.69 -14.83
CA GLY A 85 1.44 7.92 -14.38
C GLY A 85 2.79 8.46 -14.83
N GLU A 86 2.87 9.70 -15.32
CA GLU A 86 4.13 10.33 -15.73
C GLU A 86 4.96 10.80 -14.55
N TYR A 87 4.29 11.14 -13.44
CA TYR A 87 4.94 11.66 -12.23
C TYR A 87 4.61 10.81 -11.02
N ALA A 88 5.61 10.63 -10.17
CA ALA A 88 5.50 10.04 -8.85
C ALA A 88 5.59 11.14 -7.78
N LEU A 89 4.69 11.09 -6.79
CA LEU A 89 4.66 11.98 -5.64
C LEU A 89 5.10 11.21 -4.40
N LEU A 90 6.05 11.76 -3.67
CA LEU A 90 6.51 11.29 -2.38
C LEU A 90 6.21 12.33 -1.32
N ILE A 91 5.72 11.91 -0.15
CA ILE A 91 5.43 12.80 0.97
C ILE A 91 6.03 12.23 2.26
N GLY A 92 6.80 13.03 2.97
CA GLY A 92 7.38 12.71 4.26
C GLY A 92 6.44 13.01 5.43
N HIS A 93 6.93 12.80 6.65
CA HIS A 93 6.13 12.91 7.88
C HIS A 93 5.70 14.36 8.21
N THR A 94 6.50 15.38 7.85
CA THR A 94 6.13 16.80 8.05
C THR A 94 5.27 17.33 6.92
N GLY A 95 5.03 16.52 5.87
CA GLY A 95 4.29 16.93 4.70
C GLY A 95 5.16 17.50 3.56
N LYS A 96 6.48 17.44 3.68
CA LYS A 96 7.38 17.76 2.56
C LYS A 96 7.07 16.85 1.39
N ARG A 97 7.01 17.42 0.21
CA ARG A 97 6.63 16.75 -1.02
C ARG A 97 7.77 16.80 -2.01
N GLN A 98 7.95 15.71 -2.73
CA GLN A 98 8.85 15.63 -3.87
C GLN A 98 8.13 14.98 -5.03
N VAL A 99 8.32 15.54 -6.22
CA VAL A 99 7.77 15.02 -7.47
C VAL A 99 8.91 14.52 -8.33
N TRP A 100 8.73 13.35 -8.92
CA TRP A 100 9.72 12.66 -9.72
C TRP A 100 9.13 12.27 -11.08
N ASP A 101 9.86 12.54 -12.14
CA ASP A 101 9.53 12.04 -13.47
C ASP A 101 9.75 10.52 -13.54
N VAL A 102 8.71 9.78 -13.81
CA VAL A 102 8.69 8.30 -13.80
C VAL A 102 9.53 7.70 -14.92
N LYS A 103 9.64 8.39 -16.06
CA LYS A 103 10.39 7.92 -17.22
C LYS A 103 11.89 8.11 -17.05
N SER A 104 12.30 9.27 -16.61
CA SER A 104 13.72 9.61 -16.48
C SER A 104 14.33 9.29 -15.12
N GLY A 105 13.50 9.09 -14.08
CA GLY A 105 13.95 8.93 -12.71
C GLY A 105 14.50 10.21 -12.09
N LYS A 106 14.25 11.39 -12.69
CA LYS A 106 14.76 12.67 -12.19
C LYS A 106 13.73 13.41 -11.37
N GLN A 107 14.21 14.11 -10.35
CA GLN A 107 13.35 14.97 -9.56
C GLN A 107 12.89 16.17 -10.39
N GLU A 108 11.58 16.42 -10.39
CA GLU A 108 10.97 17.59 -11.02
C GLU A 108 11.02 18.78 -10.06
N LYS A 109 12.05 19.61 -10.20
CA LYS A 109 12.36 20.70 -9.27
C LYS A 109 11.32 21.82 -9.25
N VAL A 110 10.68 22.08 -10.38
CA VAL A 110 9.65 23.14 -10.50
C VAL A 110 8.44 22.82 -9.62
N LEU A 111 8.18 21.56 -9.40
CA LEU A 111 7.03 21.04 -8.68
C LEU A 111 7.36 20.61 -7.26
N THR A 112 8.64 20.65 -6.90
CA THR A 112 9.12 20.49 -5.53
C THR A 112 9.20 21.88 -4.91
N PRO A 113 8.19 22.33 -4.15
CA PRO A 113 8.17 23.71 -3.68
C PRO A 113 9.18 23.93 -2.56
N HIS A 114 9.74 25.12 -2.53
CA HIS A 114 10.48 25.65 -1.39
C HIS A 114 9.52 26.12 -0.27
N GLY A 115 8.42 25.44 -0.04
CA GLY A 115 7.43 25.83 0.92
C GLY A 115 6.43 24.71 1.21
N TRP A 116 5.75 24.85 2.31
CA TRP A 116 4.82 23.86 2.88
C TRP A 116 3.64 23.44 1.98
N ILE A 117 3.35 24.20 0.95
CA ILE A 117 2.22 23.92 0.06
C ILE A 117 2.65 24.20 -1.37
N PRO A 118 2.68 23.21 -2.28
CA PRO A 118 2.80 23.46 -3.71
C PRO A 118 1.66 24.37 -4.13
N ASP A 119 1.88 25.21 -5.13
CA ASP A 119 0.78 25.97 -5.73
C ASP A 119 -0.32 24.95 -6.12
N PRO A 120 -1.51 25.02 -5.52
CA PRO A 120 -2.59 24.07 -5.79
C PRO A 120 -2.97 24.00 -7.28
N ARG A 121 -2.71 25.07 -8.03
CA ARG A 121 -2.96 25.13 -9.47
C ARG A 121 -1.99 24.29 -10.25
N GLN A 122 -0.71 24.32 -9.88
CA GLN A 122 0.32 23.51 -10.52
C GLN A 122 0.12 22.03 -10.20
N VAL A 123 -0.16 21.70 -8.94
CA VAL A 123 -0.43 20.33 -8.50
C VAL A 123 -1.65 19.75 -9.21
N LYS A 124 -2.73 20.54 -9.32
CA LYS A 124 -3.93 20.14 -10.07
C LYS A 124 -3.67 19.98 -11.57
N ALA A 125 -2.87 20.87 -12.16
CA ALA A 125 -2.48 20.78 -13.58
C ALA A 125 -1.68 19.51 -13.89
N MET A 126 -1.03 18.90 -12.89
CA MET A 126 -0.33 17.64 -13.00
C MET A 126 -1.19 16.40 -12.68
N GLY A 127 -2.47 16.59 -12.37
CA GLY A 127 -3.39 15.48 -12.07
C GLY A 127 -3.26 14.91 -10.66
N PHE A 128 -2.65 15.62 -9.71
CA PHE A 128 -2.63 15.18 -8.32
C PHE A 128 -3.84 15.72 -7.54
N ASP A 129 -4.52 14.84 -6.83
CA ASP A 129 -5.50 15.23 -5.84
C ASP A 129 -4.83 15.50 -4.49
N MET A 130 -4.93 16.75 -4.03
CA MET A 130 -4.32 17.23 -2.79
C MET A 130 -5.33 17.51 -1.68
N LYS A 131 -6.54 16.96 -1.77
CA LYS A 131 -7.62 17.25 -0.80
C LYS A 131 -7.32 16.70 0.59
N ASN A 132 -6.55 15.62 0.68
CA ASN A 132 -6.24 14.96 1.95
C ASN A 132 -4.77 15.14 2.31
N SER A 133 -4.47 15.21 3.61
CA SER A 133 -3.09 15.19 4.08
C SER A 133 -2.45 13.82 3.81
N ALA A 134 -1.11 13.76 3.76
CA ALA A 134 -0.39 12.47 3.67
C ALA A 134 -0.73 11.54 4.83
N PHE A 135 -0.93 12.13 6.01
CA PHE A 135 -1.26 11.43 7.23
C PHE A 135 -2.68 10.84 7.18
N ASP A 136 -3.66 11.61 6.71
CA ASP A 136 -5.03 11.12 6.51
C ASP A 136 -5.06 9.98 5.50
N ARG A 137 -4.29 10.06 4.43
CA ARG A 137 -4.19 8.99 3.42
C ARG A 137 -3.54 7.74 3.97
N PHE A 138 -2.51 7.84 4.79
CA PHE A 138 -1.90 6.71 5.46
C PHE A 138 -2.90 5.94 6.31
N TYR A 139 -3.70 6.63 7.14
CA TYR A 139 -4.73 6.01 7.96
C TYR A 139 -5.90 5.45 7.15
N GLN A 140 -6.32 6.14 6.10
CA GLN A 140 -7.41 5.68 5.23
C GLN A 140 -7.07 4.38 4.48
N GLN A 141 -5.80 4.15 4.19
CA GLN A 141 -5.35 2.93 3.50
C GLN A 141 -5.12 1.73 4.44
N SER A 142 -5.22 1.91 5.75
CA SER A 142 -5.14 0.80 6.70
C SER A 142 -6.44 -0.02 6.76
N GLU A 143 -7.52 0.50 6.17
CA GLU A 143 -8.81 -0.16 6.06
C GLU A 143 -9.43 0.13 4.69
N ILE A 144 -9.87 -0.91 4.01
CA ILE A 144 -10.51 -0.83 2.70
C ILE A 144 -11.77 -1.70 2.67
N GLN A 145 -12.67 -1.41 1.73
CA GLN A 145 -13.89 -2.17 1.52
C GLN A 145 -13.81 -2.93 0.19
N HIS A 146 -14.19 -4.21 0.22
CA HIS A 146 -14.28 -5.03 -0.97
C HIS A 146 -15.44 -6.04 -0.85
N ASN A 147 -16.39 -5.99 -1.79
CA ASN A 147 -17.53 -6.91 -1.86
C ASN A 147 -18.27 -7.11 -0.53
N GLY A 148 -18.49 -6.02 0.23
CA GLY A 148 -19.16 -6.06 1.54
C GLY A 148 -18.29 -6.55 2.70
N ILE A 149 -17.02 -6.84 2.45
CA ILE A 149 -16.03 -7.19 3.47
C ILE A 149 -15.16 -5.96 3.77
N THR A 150 -14.98 -5.66 5.05
CA THR A 150 -13.99 -4.72 5.54
C THR A 150 -12.67 -5.45 5.72
N ILE A 151 -11.63 -5.01 5.00
CA ILE A 151 -10.27 -5.54 5.10
C ILE A 151 -9.45 -4.51 5.87
N ARG A 152 -8.87 -4.88 7.00
CA ARG A 152 -8.13 -3.96 7.87
C ARG A 152 -6.82 -4.53 8.36
N ALA A 153 -5.78 -3.70 8.40
CA ALA A 153 -4.52 -4.01 9.05
C ALA A 153 -4.68 -3.81 10.57
N VAL A 154 -4.20 -4.76 11.36
CA VAL A 154 -4.27 -4.72 12.82
C VAL A 154 -2.89 -4.55 13.46
N LYS A 155 -2.86 -4.15 14.74
CA LYS A 155 -1.63 -3.76 15.43
C LYS A 155 -0.57 -4.84 15.54
N ASP A 156 -0.99 -6.11 15.50
CA ASP A 156 -0.07 -7.26 15.52
C ASP A 156 0.55 -7.54 14.15
N GLY A 157 0.24 -6.74 13.13
CA GLY A 157 0.74 -6.87 11.77
C GLY A 157 -0.02 -7.87 10.92
N ALA A 158 -1.14 -8.42 11.40
CA ALA A 158 -2.02 -9.26 10.60
C ALA A 158 -3.03 -8.41 9.81
N ILE A 159 -3.74 -9.06 8.89
CA ILE A 159 -4.85 -8.47 8.13
C ILE A 159 -6.12 -9.24 8.48
N GLU A 160 -7.14 -8.55 8.96
CA GLU A 160 -8.45 -9.10 9.25
C GLU A 160 -9.45 -8.78 8.15
N PHE A 161 -10.30 -9.75 7.86
CA PHE A 161 -11.45 -9.65 6.94
C PHE A 161 -12.72 -9.74 7.78
N VAL A 162 -13.50 -8.69 7.76
CA VAL A 162 -14.67 -8.53 8.63
C VAL A 162 -15.93 -8.41 7.78
N ASN A 163 -16.93 -9.23 8.07
CA ASN A 163 -18.21 -9.20 7.36
C ASN A 163 -19.08 -8.00 7.79
N GLY A 164 -20.24 -7.82 7.14
CA GLY A 164 -21.18 -6.74 7.46
C GLY A 164 -21.79 -6.83 8.86
N GLU A 165 -21.66 -7.95 9.55
CA GLU A 165 -22.14 -8.18 10.93
C GLU A 165 -21.05 -7.87 11.97
N GLY A 166 -19.83 -7.53 11.52
CA GLY A 166 -18.68 -7.19 12.37
C GLY A 166 -17.89 -8.43 12.83
N GLU A 167 -18.12 -9.60 12.22
CA GLU A 167 -17.40 -10.82 12.55
C GLU A 167 -16.14 -10.96 11.67
N VAL A 168 -15.03 -11.40 12.28
CA VAL A 168 -13.82 -11.74 11.54
C VAL A 168 -14.01 -13.09 10.86
N VAL A 169 -14.15 -13.07 9.54
CA VAL A 169 -14.38 -14.26 8.72
C VAL A 169 -13.08 -14.89 8.21
N GLN A 170 -12.03 -14.11 8.12
CA GLN A 170 -10.69 -14.60 7.78
C GLN A 170 -9.63 -13.70 8.41
N LYS A 171 -8.46 -14.26 8.72
CA LYS A 171 -7.28 -13.54 9.17
C LYS A 171 -6.07 -14.02 8.39
N LEU A 172 -5.32 -13.09 7.79
CA LEU A 172 -3.99 -13.35 7.28
C LEU A 172 -2.99 -12.99 8.37
N GLU A 173 -2.28 -13.99 8.85
CA GLU A 173 -1.10 -13.76 9.67
C GLU A 173 0.03 -13.20 8.80
N TYR A 174 1.08 -12.68 9.41
CA TYR A 174 2.25 -12.22 8.66
C TYR A 174 2.94 -13.41 7.99
N PRO A 175 3.60 -13.18 6.83
CA PRO A 175 4.19 -14.28 6.08
C PRO A 175 5.35 -14.91 6.83
N THR A 176 5.20 -16.13 7.16
CA THR A 176 6.07 -17.28 7.50
C THR A 176 7.38 -17.11 8.25
N ASN A 177 8.07 -15.99 8.18
CA ASN A 177 9.30 -15.79 8.93
C ASN A 177 9.03 -14.97 10.19
N LYS A 178 9.74 -15.29 11.25
CA LYS A 178 9.69 -14.55 12.50
C LYS A 178 9.88 -13.06 12.21
N ASP A 179 9.06 -12.26 12.82
CA ASP A 179 9.16 -10.80 12.81
C ASP A 179 8.86 -10.10 11.46
N GLN A 180 8.20 -10.79 10.53
CA GLN A 180 7.78 -10.20 9.25
C GLN A 180 6.29 -9.91 9.26
N HIS A 181 5.93 -8.64 9.39
CA HIS A 181 4.56 -8.17 9.52
C HIS A 181 4.08 -7.46 8.26
N HIS A 182 2.77 -7.47 8.00
CA HIS A 182 2.17 -6.57 7.02
C HIS A 182 2.21 -5.14 7.57
N ARG A 183 2.77 -4.21 6.82
CA ARG A 183 3.00 -2.83 7.28
C ARG A 183 2.47 -1.76 6.36
N ALA A 184 2.52 -2.00 5.06
CA ALA A 184 2.04 -1.03 4.10
C ALA A 184 0.52 -0.92 4.12
N PRO A 185 -0.01 0.22 3.68
CA PRO A 185 -1.41 0.37 3.38
C PRO A 185 -1.90 -0.74 2.45
N LEU A 186 -3.16 -1.11 2.65
CA LEU A 186 -3.81 -2.12 1.83
C LEU A 186 -4.26 -1.51 0.51
N LEU A 187 -4.02 -2.22 -0.58
CA LEU A 187 -4.47 -1.87 -1.92
C LEU A 187 -5.22 -3.04 -2.55
N ILE A 188 -6.23 -2.74 -3.35
CA ILE A 188 -6.81 -3.70 -4.29
C ILE A 188 -6.46 -3.26 -5.70
N HIS A 189 -5.90 -4.17 -6.47
CA HIS A 189 -5.63 -3.99 -7.88
C HIS A 189 -5.97 -5.27 -8.62
N GLU A 190 -6.86 -5.15 -9.61
CA GLU A 190 -7.44 -6.30 -10.30
C GLU A 190 -8.06 -7.29 -9.28
N ASP A 191 -7.66 -8.54 -9.30
CA ASP A 191 -8.10 -9.61 -8.42
C ASP A 191 -7.13 -9.88 -7.24
N HIS A 192 -6.31 -8.88 -6.85
CA HIS A 192 -5.33 -9.04 -5.77
C HIS A 192 -5.48 -7.99 -4.69
N LEU A 193 -5.38 -8.46 -3.45
CA LEU A 193 -5.04 -7.63 -2.29
C LEU A 193 -3.52 -7.50 -2.23
N ILE A 194 -3.02 -6.26 -2.15
CA ILE A 194 -1.59 -5.96 -2.14
C ILE A 194 -1.23 -5.29 -0.82
N THR A 195 -0.14 -5.72 -0.20
CA THR A 195 0.40 -5.14 1.02
C THR A 195 1.93 -5.23 1.04
N GLY A 196 2.57 -4.42 1.87
CA GLY A 196 4.01 -4.49 2.13
C GLY A 196 4.32 -5.13 3.46
N THR A 197 5.58 -5.47 3.67
CA THR A 197 6.10 -6.05 4.93
C THR A 197 7.20 -5.20 5.54
N ASP A 198 7.51 -5.45 6.79
CA ASP A 198 8.58 -4.78 7.54
C ASP A 198 10.00 -5.17 7.07
N ASP A 199 10.13 -6.27 6.33
CA ASP A 199 11.40 -6.70 5.71
C ASP A 199 11.55 -6.31 4.23
N GLY A 200 10.63 -5.48 3.69
CA GLY A 200 10.73 -4.89 2.37
C GLY A 200 10.19 -5.72 1.22
N ARG A 201 9.24 -6.63 1.49
CA ARG A 201 8.51 -7.36 0.45
C ARG A 201 7.17 -6.72 0.16
N ILE A 202 6.70 -6.88 -1.07
CA ILE A 202 5.35 -6.54 -1.52
C ILE A 202 4.65 -7.85 -1.84
N LEU A 203 3.54 -8.13 -1.17
CA LEU A 203 2.81 -9.38 -1.26
C LEU A 203 1.49 -9.17 -1.98
N PHE A 204 1.16 -10.10 -2.88
CA PHE A 204 -0.07 -10.11 -3.67
C PHE A 204 -0.87 -11.35 -3.29
N TYR A 205 -2.02 -11.17 -2.66
CA TYR A 205 -2.94 -12.23 -2.28
C TYR A 205 -4.11 -12.26 -3.24
N LYS A 206 -4.38 -13.40 -3.85
CA LYS A 206 -5.50 -13.54 -4.79
C LYS A 206 -6.83 -13.49 -4.05
N LEU A 207 -7.72 -12.58 -4.47
CA LEU A 207 -9.12 -12.50 -4.04
C LEU A 207 -9.92 -13.67 -4.65
N GLN A 208 -10.88 -14.21 -3.86
CA GLN A 208 -11.74 -15.34 -4.25
C GLN A 208 -13.09 -14.87 -4.78
#